data_fee6e264375a5623b5bed8feecd18aef
#
_entry.id   fee6e264375a5623b5bed8feecd18aef
#
_cell.length_a   1.000
_cell.length_b   1.000
_cell.length_c   1.000
_cell.angle_alpha   90.00
_cell.angle_beta   90.00
_cell.angle_gamma   90.00
#
_symmetry.space_group_name_H-M   'P 1'
#
loop_
_entity.id
_entity.type
_entity.pdbx_description
1 polymer ?
#
loop_
_entity_poly.entity_id
_entity_poly.type
_entity_poly.pdbx_seq_one_letter_code
_entity_poly.pdbx_strand_id
1 'polypeptide(L)'
;ITSRAWLPEQDISSTVLHINVTEGRVEDITIEGKKALDLQMAFPGVSGQLLNLRDIEQGIEQLNRLSSRPLTVDILPGDVPGYSRLQLIPAHQHFPLTLNVGIDNNGQKSTGDQQISTSVVADNILHMADQWAFTVARDAEFHTDRRSRSVQTSLSVPYGYWLFSAQYGWSDSWQPVTSSNWRYEGSVQTQRLLCQ
;
A
#
# COMPACT_ATOMS: atom_id res chain seq x y z
N ILE A 1 -7.17 3.30 25.53
CA ILE A 1 -6.06 4.08 26.14
C ILE A 1 -5.56 3.34 27.33
N THR A 2 -4.34 2.95 27.35
CA THR A 2 -3.77 2.02 28.31
C THR A 2 -2.87 2.69 29.35
N SER A 3 -2.45 3.95 29.12
CA SER A 3 -1.70 4.72 30.11
C SER A 3 -2.62 5.28 31.19
N ARG A 4 -2.23 5.14 32.45
CA ARG A 4 -2.99 5.63 33.62
C ARG A 4 -2.07 6.43 34.53
N ALA A 5 -2.60 7.52 35.07
CA ALA A 5 -1.96 8.27 36.12
C ALA A 5 -2.85 8.29 37.37
N TRP A 6 -2.28 8.10 38.56
CA TRP A 6 -2.99 8.18 39.81
C TRP A 6 -2.11 8.80 40.91
N LEU A 7 -2.77 9.33 41.91
CA LEU A 7 -2.13 9.84 43.10
C LEU A 7 -2.06 8.74 44.16
N PRO A 8 -0.88 8.28 44.58
CA PRO A 8 -0.74 7.42 45.72
C PRO A 8 -1.13 8.15 47.00
N GLU A 9 -1.47 7.40 48.08
CA GLU A 9 -1.60 8.00 49.41
C GLU A 9 -0.25 8.66 49.77
N GLN A 10 -0.28 9.95 50.08
CA GLN A 10 0.91 10.72 50.37
C GLN A 10 0.60 11.90 51.32
N ASP A 11 1.59 12.29 52.09
CA ASP A 11 1.52 13.51 52.89
C ASP A 11 1.73 14.77 52.01
N ILE A 12 0.66 15.54 51.90
CA ILE A 12 0.64 16.76 51.07
C ILE A 12 1.27 17.97 51.80
N SER A 13 1.66 17.81 53.09
CA SER A 13 2.36 18.88 53.82
C SER A 13 3.75 19.16 53.28
N SER A 14 4.36 18.20 52.57
CA SER A 14 5.56 18.42 51.75
C SER A 14 5.14 19.10 50.43
N THR A 15 5.84 20.15 50.03
CA THR A 15 5.57 20.89 48.77
C THR A 15 5.78 20.07 47.50
N VAL A 16 5.94 18.75 47.59
CA VAL A 16 6.17 17.80 46.47
C VAL A 16 4.97 16.92 46.32
N LEU A 17 4.40 16.89 45.13
CA LEU A 17 3.32 15.99 44.73
C LEU A 17 3.88 14.81 43.91
N HIS A 18 3.67 13.58 44.38
CA HIS A 18 4.04 12.38 43.65
C HIS A 18 2.85 11.90 42.82
N ILE A 19 3.07 11.72 41.52
CA ILE A 19 2.10 11.15 40.58
C ILE A 19 2.68 9.85 40.02
N ASN A 20 1.99 8.74 40.23
CA ASN A 20 2.35 7.48 39.60
C ASN A 20 1.74 7.40 38.22
N VAL A 21 2.57 7.09 37.23
CA VAL A 21 2.14 6.90 35.84
C VAL A 21 2.49 5.48 35.38
N THR A 22 1.51 4.75 34.89
CA THR A 22 1.74 3.51 34.17
C THR A 22 1.57 3.79 32.69
N GLU A 23 2.65 3.61 31.96
CA GLU A 23 2.65 3.73 30.51
C GLU A 23 2.02 2.51 29.87
N GLY A 24 1.16 2.71 28.87
CA GLY A 24 0.64 1.64 28.03
C GLY A 24 1.67 1.23 26.99
N ARG A 25 1.93 -0.07 26.87
CA ARG A 25 2.88 -0.65 25.90
C ARG A 25 2.19 -1.67 25.02
N VAL A 26 2.73 -1.87 23.81
CA VAL A 26 2.28 -2.91 22.90
C VAL A 26 2.95 -4.23 23.27
N GLU A 27 2.16 -5.25 23.62
CA GLU A 27 2.68 -6.60 23.85
C GLU A 27 2.95 -7.31 22.54
N ASP A 28 1.93 -7.39 21.70
CA ASP A 28 1.98 -8.12 20.45
C ASP A 28 0.99 -7.54 19.43
N ILE A 29 1.26 -7.82 18.16
CA ILE A 29 0.39 -7.46 17.03
C ILE A 29 0.13 -8.71 16.22
N THR A 30 -1.14 -9.04 16.01
CA THR A 30 -1.55 -10.27 15.31
C THR A 30 -2.69 -9.99 14.33
N ILE A 31 -2.77 -10.79 13.27
CA ILE A 31 -3.95 -10.92 12.41
C ILE A 31 -4.59 -12.27 12.73
N GLU A 32 -5.85 -12.25 13.22
CA GLU A 32 -6.58 -13.47 13.62
C GLU A 32 -5.74 -14.37 14.56
N GLY A 33 -4.97 -13.76 15.47
CA GLY A 33 -4.11 -14.47 16.43
C GLY A 33 -2.80 -15.00 15.85
N LYS A 34 -2.45 -14.69 14.59
CA LYS A 34 -1.20 -15.14 13.95
C LYS A 34 -0.27 -13.97 13.67
N LYS A 35 1.02 -14.20 13.85
CA LYS A 35 2.07 -13.29 13.38
C LYS A 35 2.29 -13.49 11.89
N ALA A 36 2.48 -12.38 11.16
CA ALA A 36 2.70 -12.41 9.73
C ALA A 36 3.77 -11.39 9.32
N LEU A 37 4.41 -11.61 8.19
CA LEU A 37 5.51 -10.73 7.73
C LEU A 37 4.98 -9.34 7.33
N ASP A 38 3.79 -9.26 6.75
CA ASP A 38 3.12 -8.01 6.42
C ASP A 38 2.92 -7.10 7.65
N LEU A 39 2.65 -7.70 8.84
CA LEU A 39 2.61 -6.96 10.10
C LEU A 39 3.98 -6.39 10.49
N GLN A 40 5.05 -7.16 10.31
CA GLN A 40 6.40 -6.67 10.59
C GLN A 40 6.80 -5.52 9.65
N MET A 41 6.35 -5.56 8.41
CA MET A 41 6.54 -4.48 7.45
C MET A 41 5.75 -3.23 7.81
N ALA A 42 4.48 -3.38 8.22
CA ALA A 42 3.63 -2.25 8.58
C ALA A 42 3.98 -1.66 9.97
N PHE A 43 4.44 -2.49 10.91
CA PHE A 43 4.72 -2.13 12.31
C PHE A 43 6.15 -2.51 12.74
N PRO A 44 7.20 -2.01 12.09
CA PRO A 44 8.56 -2.39 12.43
C PRO A 44 8.93 -1.93 13.84
N GLY A 45 9.29 -2.89 14.71
CA GLY A 45 9.78 -2.60 16.05
C GLY A 45 8.74 -2.06 17.05
N VAL A 46 7.44 -2.15 16.78
CA VAL A 46 6.38 -1.61 17.64
C VAL A 46 6.14 -2.48 18.89
N SER A 47 6.37 -3.80 18.84
CA SER A 47 6.26 -4.66 20.02
C SER A 47 7.23 -4.24 21.14
N GLY A 48 6.72 -4.11 22.37
CA GLY A 48 7.45 -3.65 23.56
C GLY A 48 7.55 -2.12 23.69
N GLN A 49 7.22 -1.36 22.65
CA GLN A 49 7.25 0.10 22.67
C GLN A 49 6.00 0.69 23.34
N LEU A 50 6.05 1.99 23.62
CA LEU A 50 4.89 2.74 24.06
C LEU A 50 3.76 2.62 23.03
N LEU A 51 2.54 2.40 23.51
CA LEU A 51 1.38 2.37 22.64
C LEU A 51 1.07 3.78 22.15
N ASN A 52 1.42 4.04 20.91
CA ASN A 52 1.17 5.29 20.21
C ASN A 52 0.09 5.06 19.15
N LEU A 53 -1.04 5.75 19.29
CA LEU A 53 -2.17 5.60 18.38
C LEU A 53 -1.79 5.97 16.93
N ARG A 54 -0.92 6.95 16.77
CA ARG A 54 -0.46 7.38 15.44
C ARG A 54 0.31 6.28 14.70
N ASP A 55 1.16 5.53 15.40
CA ASP A 55 1.90 4.42 14.81
C ASP A 55 0.95 3.28 14.41
N ILE A 56 -0.11 3.06 15.22
CA ILE A 56 -1.14 2.07 14.92
C ILE A 56 -1.94 2.49 13.69
N GLU A 57 -2.43 3.71 13.65
CA GLU A 57 -3.17 4.27 12.51
C GLU A 57 -2.36 4.17 11.22
N GLN A 58 -1.11 4.59 11.25
CA GLN A 58 -0.20 4.53 10.10
C GLN A 58 0.01 3.09 9.60
N GLY A 59 0.26 2.15 10.50
CA GLY A 59 0.45 0.76 10.11
C GLY A 59 -0.84 0.13 9.52
N ILE A 60 -2.00 0.49 10.06
CA ILE A 60 -3.31 0.07 9.52
C ILE A 60 -3.54 0.67 8.14
N GLU A 61 -3.22 1.95 7.92
CA GLU A 61 -3.33 2.59 6.62
C GLU A 61 -2.45 1.90 5.57
N GLN A 62 -1.22 1.52 5.93
CA GLN A 62 -0.34 0.77 5.04
C GLN A 62 -0.93 -0.59 4.64
N LEU A 63 -1.53 -1.32 5.58
CA LEU A 63 -2.17 -2.61 5.30
C LEU A 63 -3.47 -2.44 4.51
N ASN A 64 -4.28 -1.42 4.81
CA ASN A 64 -5.55 -1.13 4.14
C ASN A 64 -5.38 -0.51 2.74
N ARG A 65 -4.16 -0.20 2.34
CA ARG A 65 -3.83 0.10 0.95
C ARG A 65 -4.16 -1.07 0.03
N LEU A 66 -4.12 -2.30 0.56
CA LEU A 66 -4.49 -3.52 -0.14
C LEU A 66 -6.01 -3.73 -0.09
N SER A 67 -6.68 -3.56 -1.21
CA SER A 67 -8.15 -3.66 -1.28
C SER A 67 -8.71 -5.06 -1.06
N SER A 68 -7.89 -6.09 -1.22
CA SER A 68 -8.29 -7.48 -1.06
C SER A 68 -8.58 -7.90 0.37
N ARG A 69 -8.01 -7.19 1.37
CA ARG A 69 -8.17 -7.53 2.78
C ARG A 69 -8.17 -6.28 3.68
N PRO A 70 -9.25 -5.49 3.69
CA PRO A 70 -9.36 -4.37 4.63
C PRO A 70 -9.42 -4.87 6.07
N LEU A 71 -8.62 -4.26 6.93
CA LEU A 71 -8.41 -4.64 8.32
C LEU A 71 -8.97 -3.57 9.27
N THR A 72 -9.54 -4.02 10.36
CA THR A 72 -9.85 -3.21 11.54
C THR A 72 -8.96 -3.63 12.69
N VAL A 73 -8.79 -2.79 13.71
CA VAL A 73 -7.97 -3.10 14.88
C VAL A 73 -8.81 -3.08 16.15
N ASP A 74 -8.64 -4.12 16.95
CA ASP A 74 -9.11 -4.17 18.33
C ASP A 74 -7.90 -4.10 19.27
N ILE A 75 -8.01 -3.27 20.30
CA ILE A 75 -6.99 -3.13 21.34
C ILE A 75 -7.48 -3.90 22.56
N LEU A 76 -6.85 -5.03 22.82
CA LEU A 76 -7.18 -5.94 23.92
C LEU A 76 -6.17 -5.79 25.08
N PRO A 77 -6.58 -6.10 26.33
CA PRO A 77 -5.63 -6.19 27.42
C PRO A 77 -4.55 -7.25 27.14
N GLY A 78 -3.30 -6.94 27.47
CA GLY A 78 -2.22 -7.90 27.45
C GLY A 78 -2.20 -8.83 28.66
N ASP A 79 -1.33 -9.82 28.67
CA ASP A 79 -1.14 -10.73 29.79
C ASP A 79 -0.40 -10.04 30.95
N VAL A 80 0.39 -9.02 30.63
CA VAL A 80 1.14 -8.24 31.61
C VAL A 80 0.42 -6.90 31.87
N PRO A 81 0.23 -6.50 33.14
CA PRO A 81 -0.34 -5.19 33.46
C PRO A 81 0.41 -4.04 32.77
N GLY A 82 -0.34 -3.14 32.13
CA GLY A 82 0.19 -2.03 31.35
C GLY A 82 0.50 -2.36 29.90
N TYR A 83 0.36 -3.63 29.49
CA TYR A 83 0.52 -4.03 28.10
C TYR A 83 -0.83 -4.24 27.41
N SER A 84 -0.85 -4.02 26.09
CA SER A 84 -2.03 -4.23 25.25
C SER A 84 -1.63 -5.04 24.01
N ARG A 85 -2.54 -5.91 23.57
CA ARG A 85 -2.43 -6.64 22.30
C ARG A 85 -3.25 -5.94 21.24
N LEU A 86 -2.65 -5.83 20.08
CA LEU A 86 -3.34 -5.33 18.88
C LEU A 86 -3.77 -6.52 18.04
N GLN A 87 -5.06 -6.71 17.94
CA GLN A 87 -5.64 -7.76 17.10
C GLN A 87 -6.25 -7.13 15.87
N LEU A 88 -5.67 -7.41 14.71
CA LEU A 88 -6.22 -7.00 13.43
C LEU A 88 -7.21 -8.06 12.94
N ILE A 89 -8.36 -7.58 12.50
CA ILE A 89 -9.48 -8.42 12.07
C ILE A 89 -9.81 -8.05 10.64
N PRO A 90 -9.74 -8.99 9.68
CA PRO A 90 -10.21 -8.76 8.32
C PRO A 90 -11.73 -8.52 8.32
N ALA A 91 -12.19 -7.40 7.78
CA ALA A 91 -13.62 -7.14 7.59
C ALA A 91 -14.22 -8.10 6.56
N HIS A 92 -13.47 -8.39 5.51
CA HIS A 92 -13.76 -9.39 4.48
C HIS A 92 -12.46 -9.75 3.76
N GLN A 93 -12.46 -10.90 3.11
CA GLN A 93 -11.36 -11.33 2.26
C GLN A 93 -11.87 -11.53 0.84
N HIS A 94 -11.23 -10.86 -0.11
CA HIS A 94 -11.44 -11.07 -1.52
C HIS A 94 -10.25 -11.81 -2.12
N PHE A 95 -10.46 -12.36 -3.30
CA PHE A 95 -9.35 -12.91 -4.06
C PHE A 95 -8.30 -11.80 -4.30
N PRO A 96 -7.01 -12.03 -4.01
CA PRO A 96 -5.99 -10.98 -4.01
C PRO A 96 -5.56 -10.56 -5.43
N LEU A 97 -6.46 -10.66 -6.39
CA LEU A 97 -6.22 -10.35 -7.78
C LEU A 97 -7.42 -9.64 -8.38
N THR A 98 -7.18 -8.42 -8.90
CA THR A 98 -8.20 -7.63 -9.56
C THR A 98 -7.84 -7.46 -11.02
N LEU A 99 -8.78 -7.80 -11.91
CA LEU A 99 -8.66 -7.60 -13.35
C LEU A 99 -9.57 -6.44 -13.77
N ASN A 100 -9.01 -5.46 -14.48
CA ASN A 100 -9.77 -4.38 -15.09
C ASN A 100 -9.54 -4.39 -16.61
N VAL A 101 -10.59 -4.23 -17.36
CA VAL A 101 -10.55 -4.04 -18.82
C VAL A 101 -11.27 -2.74 -19.13
N GLY A 102 -10.63 -1.88 -19.89
CA GLY A 102 -11.15 -0.57 -20.28
C GLY A 102 -11.01 -0.33 -21.78
N ILE A 103 -11.94 0.43 -22.32
CA ILE A 103 -11.87 0.99 -23.67
C ILE A 103 -12.12 2.48 -23.51
N ASP A 104 -11.25 3.30 -24.04
CA ASP A 104 -11.36 4.75 -24.02
C ASP A 104 -10.93 5.37 -25.35
N ASN A 105 -11.12 6.67 -25.48
CA ASN A 105 -10.74 7.46 -26.66
C ASN A 105 -9.62 8.48 -26.33
N ASN A 106 -8.76 8.17 -25.36
CA ASN A 106 -7.64 9.00 -24.96
C ASN A 106 -6.41 8.87 -25.88
N GLY A 107 -6.54 8.10 -26.94
CA GLY A 107 -5.52 7.95 -27.95
C GLY A 107 -5.30 9.22 -28.80
N GLN A 108 -4.26 9.20 -29.64
CA GLN A 108 -3.99 10.26 -30.58
C GLN A 108 -4.50 9.88 -31.97
N LYS A 109 -5.07 10.83 -32.70
CA LYS A 109 -5.55 10.62 -34.09
C LYS A 109 -4.49 10.02 -35.03
N SER A 110 -3.23 10.32 -34.78
CA SER A 110 -2.12 9.85 -35.58
C SER A 110 -1.74 8.40 -35.32
N THR A 111 -2.06 7.86 -34.15
CA THR A 111 -1.67 6.50 -33.70
C THR A 111 -2.86 5.61 -33.32
N GLY A 112 -4.08 6.15 -33.39
CA GLY A 112 -5.35 5.50 -33.05
C GLY A 112 -6.05 6.25 -31.90
N ASP A 113 -7.29 6.72 -32.15
CA ASP A 113 -8.08 7.47 -31.18
C ASP A 113 -8.58 6.59 -30.03
N GLN A 114 -8.97 5.37 -30.36
CA GLN A 114 -9.51 4.43 -29.39
C GLN A 114 -8.38 3.54 -28.83
N GLN A 115 -8.40 3.37 -27.53
CA GLN A 115 -7.45 2.49 -26.82
C GLN A 115 -8.20 1.43 -26.03
N ILE A 116 -7.67 0.23 -26.06
CA ILE A 116 -8.06 -0.85 -25.15
C ILE A 116 -6.94 -1.07 -24.14
N SER A 117 -7.31 -1.14 -22.87
CA SER A 117 -6.40 -1.41 -21.78
C SER A 117 -6.85 -2.57 -20.93
N THR A 118 -5.89 -3.32 -20.43
CA THR A 118 -6.11 -4.39 -19.46
C THR A 118 -5.11 -4.22 -18.33
N SER A 119 -5.59 -4.17 -17.10
CA SER A 119 -4.74 -4.12 -15.92
C SER A 119 -5.05 -5.24 -14.94
N VAL A 120 -3.99 -5.80 -14.37
CA VAL A 120 -4.03 -6.78 -13.30
C VAL A 120 -3.37 -6.17 -12.09
N VAL A 121 -4.08 -6.15 -10.96
CA VAL A 121 -3.53 -5.75 -9.66
C VAL A 121 -3.51 -6.98 -8.77
N ALA A 122 -2.38 -7.25 -8.14
CA ALA A 122 -2.19 -8.37 -7.24
C ALA A 122 -1.68 -7.89 -5.88
N ASP A 123 -2.41 -8.24 -4.82
CA ASP A 123 -2.16 -7.81 -3.46
C ASP A 123 -1.44 -8.90 -2.66
N ASN A 124 -0.40 -8.51 -1.91
CA ASN A 124 0.28 -9.32 -0.90
C ASN A 124 0.82 -10.67 -1.41
N ILE A 125 1.40 -10.70 -2.59
CA ILE A 125 1.96 -11.90 -3.22
C ILE A 125 3.20 -12.40 -2.46
N LEU A 126 4.06 -11.50 -2.01
CA LEU A 126 5.25 -11.80 -1.23
C LEU A 126 5.00 -11.85 0.28
N HIS A 127 3.74 -11.63 0.72
CA HIS A 127 3.35 -11.52 2.14
C HIS A 127 4.08 -10.39 2.89
N MET A 128 4.44 -9.32 2.19
CA MET A 128 5.13 -8.13 2.71
C MET A 128 4.24 -6.88 2.65
N ALA A 129 2.92 -7.05 2.58
CA ALA A 129 1.96 -6.00 2.26
C ALA A 129 2.25 -5.33 0.91
N ASP A 130 2.83 -6.07 -0.01
CA ASP A 130 3.20 -5.65 -1.36
C ASP A 130 1.98 -5.57 -2.29
N GLN A 131 2.04 -4.65 -3.22
CA GLN A 131 1.05 -4.54 -4.29
C GLN A 131 1.76 -4.46 -5.63
N TRP A 132 1.35 -5.33 -6.53
CA TRP A 132 1.80 -5.39 -7.91
C TRP A 132 0.71 -4.88 -8.83
N ALA A 133 1.07 -4.09 -9.82
CA ALA A 133 0.16 -3.75 -10.90
C ALA A 133 0.85 -3.94 -12.25
N PHE A 134 0.14 -4.53 -13.18
CA PHE A 134 0.59 -4.74 -14.55
C PHE A 134 -0.51 -4.26 -15.49
N THR A 135 -0.17 -3.35 -16.39
CA THR A 135 -1.11 -2.76 -17.36
C THR A 135 -0.55 -2.88 -18.76
N VAL A 136 -1.38 -3.33 -19.67
CA VAL A 136 -1.10 -3.35 -21.11
C VAL A 136 -2.17 -2.50 -21.78
N ALA A 137 -1.76 -1.61 -22.66
CA ALA A 137 -2.68 -0.86 -23.49
C ALA A 137 -2.21 -0.87 -24.96
N ARG A 138 -3.17 -0.82 -25.88
CA ARG A 138 -2.91 -0.71 -27.31
C ARG A 138 -4.06 0.01 -28.01
N ASP A 139 -3.82 0.45 -29.24
CA ASP A 139 -4.87 0.94 -30.12
C ASP A 139 -5.97 -0.14 -30.33
N ALA A 140 -7.23 0.24 -30.19
CA ALA A 140 -8.37 -0.64 -30.36
C ALA A 140 -8.82 -0.76 -31.83
N GLU A 141 -8.32 0.10 -32.70
CA GLU A 141 -8.69 0.13 -34.12
C GLU A 141 -7.95 -0.93 -34.96
N PHE A 142 -6.85 -1.50 -34.42
CA PHE A 142 -6.03 -2.54 -35.07
C PHE A 142 -5.59 -2.21 -36.50
N HIS A 143 -5.33 -0.93 -36.76
CA HIS A 143 -4.85 -0.50 -38.08
C HIS A 143 -3.48 -1.08 -38.40
N THR A 144 -3.24 -1.35 -39.68
CA THR A 144 -1.94 -1.84 -40.17
C THR A 144 -0.94 -0.71 -40.48
N ASP A 145 -1.45 0.51 -40.65
CA ASP A 145 -0.70 1.71 -41.03
C ASP A 145 -0.26 2.60 -39.87
N ARG A 146 -0.79 2.34 -38.67
CA ARG A 146 -0.46 3.06 -37.44
C ARG A 146 -0.65 2.15 -36.23
N ARG A 147 0.07 2.42 -35.15
CA ARG A 147 -0.01 1.61 -33.92
C ARG A 147 0.45 2.40 -32.71
N SER A 148 -0.20 2.16 -31.60
CA SER A 148 0.27 2.54 -30.25
C SER A 148 0.12 1.35 -29.32
N ARG A 149 1.15 1.06 -28.54
CA ARG A 149 1.09 0.03 -27.48
C ARG A 149 1.95 0.45 -26.30
N SER A 150 1.54 0.08 -25.11
CA SER A 150 2.29 0.33 -23.91
C SER A 150 2.16 -0.81 -22.91
N VAL A 151 3.20 -0.96 -22.11
CA VAL A 151 3.25 -1.87 -20.98
C VAL A 151 3.75 -1.09 -19.79
N GLN A 152 3.04 -1.18 -18.67
CA GLN A 152 3.43 -0.58 -17.41
C GLN A 152 3.38 -1.64 -16.32
N THR A 153 4.38 -1.64 -15.45
CA THR A 153 4.38 -2.45 -14.25
C THR A 153 4.82 -1.61 -13.07
N SER A 154 4.22 -1.88 -11.92
CA SER A 154 4.60 -1.25 -10.67
C SER A 154 4.57 -2.24 -9.53
N LEU A 155 5.47 -2.02 -8.58
CA LEU A 155 5.54 -2.69 -7.30
C LEU A 155 5.58 -1.63 -6.21
N SER A 156 4.83 -1.83 -5.15
CA SER A 156 4.94 -1.00 -3.94
C SER A 156 4.97 -1.88 -2.70
N VAL A 157 5.85 -1.53 -1.75
CA VAL A 157 6.07 -2.26 -0.50
C VAL A 157 6.19 -1.25 0.64
N PRO A 158 5.40 -1.37 1.72
CA PRO A 158 5.51 -0.48 2.87
C PRO A 158 6.63 -0.95 3.81
N TYR A 159 7.18 -0.01 4.58
CA TYR A 159 8.01 -0.28 5.75
C TYR A 159 7.80 0.82 6.80
N GLY A 160 6.97 0.55 7.80
CA GLY A 160 6.54 1.54 8.78
C GLY A 160 5.88 2.74 8.12
N TYR A 161 6.47 3.91 8.27
CA TYR A 161 5.99 5.17 7.68
C TYR A 161 6.33 5.32 6.18
N TRP A 162 7.19 4.49 5.64
CA TRP A 162 7.71 4.61 4.29
C TRP A 162 6.96 3.69 3.33
N LEU A 163 6.70 4.19 2.12
CA LEU A 163 6.22 3.40 1.00
C LEU A 163 7.26 3.43 -0.12
N PHE A 164 7.88 2.30 -0.37
CA PHE A 164 8.81 2.14 -1.48
C PHE A 164 8.06 1.67 -2.73
N SER A 165 8.28 2.35 -3.84
CA SER A 165 7.64 2.00 -5.11
C SER A 165 8.65 1.97 -6.24
N ALA A 166 8.54 0.95 -7.09
CA ALA A 166 9.28 0.82 -8.33
C ALA A 166 8.28 0.75 -9.49
N GLN A 167 8.53 1.52 -10.54
CA GLN A 167 7.70 1.56 -11.73
C GLN A 167 8.57 1.38 -12.97
N TYR A 168 8.09 0.58 -13.90
CA TYR A 168 8.66 0.42 -15.23
C TYR A 168 7.57 0.64 -16.28
N GLY A 169 7.86 1.45 -17.25
CA GLY A 169 6.99 1.72 -18.39
C GLY A 169 7.75 1.55 -19.71
N TRP A 170 7.11 0.92 -20.65
CA TRP A 170 7.56 0.84 -22.04
C TRP A 170 6.39 1.20 -22.95
N SER A 171 6.66 2.03 -23.95
CA SER A 171 5.69 2.35 -24.98
C SER A 171 6.35 2.39 -26.34
N ASP A 172 5.61 2.00 -27.35
CA ASP A 172 6.00 1.95 -28.74
C ASP A 172 4.86 2.49 -29.59
N SER A 173 5.19 3.39 -30.50
CA SER A 173 4.21 3.95 -31.43
C SER A 173 4.81 4.18 -32.79
N TRP A 174 4.04 3.98 -33.82
CA TRP A 174 4.43 4.36 -35.18
C TRP A 174 3.23 4.87 -35.98
N GLN A 175 3.52 5.79 -36.92
CA GLN A 175 2.53 6.43 -37.76
C GLN A 175 3.14 6.71 -39.15
N PRO A 176 2.33 6.69 -40.23
CA PRO A 176 2.78 7.07 -41.55
C PRO A 176 3.03 8.58 -41.64
N VAL A 177 3.99 8.97 -42.46
CA VAL A 177 4.19 10.37 -42.83
C VAL A 177 3.41 10.67 -44.09
N THR A 178 2.50 11.64 -44.01
CA THR A 178 1.37 11.89 -44.95
C THR A 178 1.74 12.08 -46.44
N SER A 179 3.01 12.22 -46.81
CA SER A 179 3.43 12.50 -48.21
C SER A 179 4.53 11.56 -48.73
N SER A 180 4.85 10.52 -48.04
CA SER A 180 5.96 9.65 -48.41
C SER A 180 5.78 8.23 -47.87
N ASN A 181 6.51 7.29 -48.46
CA ASN A 181 6.60 5.92 -48.00
C ASN A 181 7.36 5.77 -46.65
N TRP A 182 7.53 6.86 -45.92
CA TRP A 182 8.25 6.93 -44.65
C TRP A 182 7.27 6.75 -43.50
N ARG A 183 7.74 6.11 -42.43
CA ARG A 183 7.03 6.02 -41.17
C ARG A 183 7.84 6.68 -40.05
N TYR A 184 7.15 7.34 -39.15
CA TYR A 184 7.73 7.79 -37.88
C TYR A 184 7.52 6.69 -36.85
N GLU A 185 8.62 6.26 -36.23
CA GLU A 185 8.59 5.23 -35.17
C GLU A 185 9.28 5.81 -33.94
N GLY A 186 8.67 5.63 -32.78
CA GLY A 186 9.19 6.08 -31.49
C GLY A 186 8.95 5.04 -30.40
N SER A 187 9.97 4.82 -29.59
CA SER A 187 9.84 4.01 -28.36
C SER A 187 10.33 4.81 -27.18
N VAL A 188 9.65 4.66 -26.03
CA VAL A 188 10.01 5.31 -24.78
C VAL A 188 10.08 4.25 -23.69
N GLN A 189 11.13 4.31 -22.88
CA GLN A 189 11.25 3.52 -21.66
C GLN A 189 11.36 4.46 -20.47
N THR A 190 10.63 4.15 -19.42
CA THR A 190 10.61 4.93 -18.18
C THR A 190 10.87 4.01 -17.02
N GLN A 191 11.80 4.40 -16.16
CA GLN A 191 12.04 3.73 -14.88
C GLN A 191 11.94 4.77 -13.76
N ARG A 192 11.23 4.47 -12.71
CA ARG A 192 11.03 5.37 -11.58
C ARG A 192 11.10 4.59 -10.28
N LEU A 193 11.88 5.10 -9.34
CA LEU A 193 11.91 4.67 -7.95
C LEU A 193 11.42 5.82 -7.08
N LEU A 194 10.53 5.53 -6.17
CA LEU A 194 9.90 6.50 -5.28
C LEU A 194 9.98 5.98 -3.85
N CYS A 195 10.22 6.90 -2.93
CA CYS A 195 10.09 6.70 -1.49
C CYS A 195 9.22 7.84 -0.96
N GLN A 196 8.12 7.50 -0.33
CA GLN A 196 7.12 8.43 0.22
C GLN A 196 6.96 8.20 1.70
#